data_704c2a90fa66d07624e78667f0fe4802
#
_entry.id   704c2a90fa66d07624e78667f0fe4802
#
_cell.length_a   1.000
_cell.length_b   1.000
_cell.length_c   1.000
_cell.angle_alpha   90.00
_cell.angle_beta   90.00
_cell.angle_gamma   90.00
#
_symmetry.space_group_name_H-M   'P 1'
#
loop_
_entity.id
_entity.type
_entity.pdbx_description
1 polymer ?
#
loop_
_entity_poly.entity_id
_entity_poly.type
_entity_poly.pdbx_seq_one_letter_code
_entity_poly.pdbx_strand_id
1 'polypeptide(L)'
;MPFKTFFFGAFLALTSASLWSAPTTYYVDSTRGDDHNAGTSANSPWRTLAKVSASRFSPGDAVVLRRGSVWHEQLNFPSSGAAEALITIDAYGVGELPVISGADPVNASSWTSSTGSSANVWQAAVAPQPNVVLFDGAKGHKKSSVTDLTGPLDWFWLSGTLYVFSQDNPSNSYAHPGIETGARPSGLNLTGISYISVTNVEIRGANAIPYGEGAGIWAITVHLEGPTPSNLNISKVTVVNGAGDGIHIENADHCVIDSALVRDNDGAGIELYHSNGKFPVTTATITNNQVHHNGFNGIFVVGCPRAERCRSVVYPDGLTVTGVKILGNTLHDNGAGIYLHETNDSLIANNTAYSNNNTSRRGEGYCVGLSGSSSNIVEKNNCYQARLSGIELSIDTGKPPFGSSNNIIRYNSVHDDGTHGIFTNYIPSQGNKILYNLIYNHPQGSCIMANYVGHEIVNNTCYNSRIGIHLYISSTTQQTGNISIRNNLILRSSQYHVLVEKGVEGPFEVSNNLYSPDGEGRFNWKGSPLKFGEWQALTGLDGNSLLADPHLASLTPNTPRDFTPSANSQAVGHGTDLGDDKRMALSPLLHWPEVVTLLPQEPGRWDIGAFRHSP
;
A
#
# COMPACT_ATOMS: atom_id res chain seq x y z
N MET A 1 4.93 -23.44 74.60
CA MET A 1 5.18 -23.14 73.19
C MET A 1 4.25 -24.01 72.37
N PRO A 2 3.25 -23.49 71.65
CA PRO A 2 2.38 -24.30 70.84
C PRO A 2 2.89 -24.35 69.37
N PHE A 3 2.89 -25.54 68.82
CA PHE A 3 3.13 -25.83 67.42
C PHE A 3 2.07 -25.20 66.54
N LYS A 4 2.45 -24.44 65.49
CA LYS A 4 1.57 -23.99 64.42
C LYS A 4 1.69 -24.95 63.26
N THR A 5 0.59 -25.65 62.98
CA THR A 5 0.40 -26.49 61.80
C THR A 5 0.08 -25.61 60.60
N PHE A 6 0.93 -25.66 59.55
CA PHE A 6 0.65 -25.01 58.27
C PHE A 6 -0.14 -25.98 57.36
N PHE A 7 -1.37 -25.60 57.03
CA PHE A 7 -2.13 -26.27 55.96
C PHE A 7 -1.64 -25.73 54.59
N PHE A 8 -1.09 -26.58 53.77
CA PHE A 8 -0.85 -26.33 52.37
C PHE A 8 -2.15 -26.64 51.58
N GLY A 9 -2.88 -25.62 51.19
CA GLY A 9 -3.99 -25.75 50.26
C GLY A 9 -3.45 -25.89 48.84
N ALA A 10 -3.59 -27.06 48.23
CA ALA A 10 -3.34 -27.24 46.79
C ALA A 10 -4.49 -26.61 46.02
N PHE A 11 -4.20 -25.48 45.34
CA PHE A 11 -5.11 -24.91 44.34
C PHE A 11 -5.03 -25.78 43.08
N LEU A 12 -6.05 -26.62 42.87
CA LEU A 12 -6.26 -27.28 41.57
C LEU A 12 -6.78 -26.23 40.60
N ALA A 13 -5.92 -25.73 39.69
CA ALA A 13 -6.35 -24.94 38.56
C ALA A 13 -7.09 -25.86 37.58
N LEU A 14 -8.40 -25.88 37.64
CA LEU A 14 -9.24 -26.44 36.59
C LEU A 14 -9.08 -25.59 35.33
N THR A 15 -8.21 -26.00 34.42
CA THR A 15 -8.23 -25.51 33.04
C THR A 15 -9.51 -26.07 32.40
N SER A 16 -10.51 -25.23 32.20
CA SER A 16 -11.67 -25.54 31.37
C SER A 16 -11.18 -25.73 29.92
N ALA A 17 -10.88 -26.97 29.55
CA ALA A 17 -10.76 -27.33 28.16
C ALA A 17 -12.14 -27.09 27.50
N SER A 18 -12.22 -26.14 26.59
CA SER A 18 -13.41 -25.94 25.76
C SER A 18 -13.59 -27.21 24.94
N LEU A 19 -14.58 -28.03 25.31
CA LEU A 19 -14.98 -29.21 24.53
C LEU A 19 -15.69 -28.73 23.26
N TRP A 20 -14.92 -28.37 22.24
CA TRP A 20 -15.50 -28.17 20.92
C TRP A 20 -15.72 -29.53 20.27
N SER A 21 -16.80 -29.65 19.49
CA SER A 21 -16.99 -30.80 18.62
C SER A 21 -15.79 -30.97 17.68
N ALA A 22 -15.53 -32.20 17.27
CA ALA A 22 -14.49 -32.42 16.26
C ALA A 22 -14.77 -31.56 15.01
N PRO A 23 -13.74 -30.91 14.44
CA PRO A 23 -13.90 -30.05 13.26
C PRO A 23 -14.56 -30.81 12.10
N THR A 24 -15.53 -30.18 11.45
CA THR A 24 -16.25 -30.74 10.30
C THR A 24 -15.88 -30.00 9.02
N THR A 25 -15.67 -30.74 7.95
CA THR A 25 -15.45 -30.17 6.62
C THR A 25 -16.75 -30.25 5.80
N TYR A 26 -17.19 -29.09 5.30
CA TYR A 26 -18.37 -28.96 4.43
C TYR A 26 -17.92 -28.69 2.99
N TYR A 27 -18.42 -29.47 2.06
CA TYR A 27 -18.09 -29.44 0.65
C TYR A 27 -19.18 -28.73 -0.15
N VAL A 28 -18.79 -27.83 -1.06
CA VAL A 28 -19.72 -27.09 -1.93
C VAL A 28 -19.27 -27.22 -3.39
N ASP A 29 -20.20 -27.63 -4.28
CA ASP A 29 -19.97 -27.82 -5.72
C ASP A 29 -21.17 -27.27 -6.50
N SER A 30 -20.98 -26.16 -7.23
CA SER A 30 -22.08 -25.46 -7.94
C SER A 30 -22.73 -26.33 -9.03
N THR A 31 -22.02 -27.34 -9.51
CA THR A 31 -22.47 -28.18 -10.64
C THR A 31 -23.14 -29.47 -10.16
N ARG A 32 -22.53 -30.17 -9.19
CA ARG A 32 -22.96 -31.52 -8.76
C ARG A 32 -23.58 -31.53 -7.37
N GLY A 33 -23.56 -30.42 -6.65
CA GLY A 33 -24.11 -30.33 -5.32
C GLY A 33 -25.64 -30.33 -5.28
N ASP A 34 -26.17 -30.63 -4.10
CA ASP A 34 -27.59 -30.52 -3.75
C ASP A 34 -27.68 -30.01 -2.29
N ASP A 35 -28.45 -28.96 -2.07
CA ASP A 35 -28.56 -28.32 -0.74
C ASP A 35 -29.36 -29.17 0.28
N HIS A 36 -29.96 -30.27 -0.17
CA HIS A 36 -30.55 -31.28 0.70
C HIS A 36 -29.53 -32.28 1.28
N ASN A 37 -28.32 -32.30 0.73
CA ASN A 37 -27.24 -33.13 1.24
C ASN A 37 -26.78 -32.66 2.64
N ALA A 38 -26.11 -33.54 3.37
CA ALA A 38 -25.45 -33.17 4.61
C ALA A 38 -24.22 -32.23 4.38
N GLY A 39 -23.65 -32.26 3.18
CA GLY A 39 -22.50 -31.45 2.78
C GLY A 39 -21.16 -31.92 3.35
N THR A 40 -21.13 -32.97 4.18
CA THR A 40 -19.93 -33.43 4.89
C THR A 40 -19.04 -34.40 4.11
N SER A 41 -19.34 -34.58 2.82
CA SER A 41 -18.56 -35.43 1.93
C SER A 41 -18.44 -34.79 0.54
N ALA A 42 -17.28 -34.94 -0.11
CA ALA A 42 -17.06 -34.53 -1.49
C ALA A 42 -17.97 -35.26 -2.51
N ASN A 43 -18.57 -36.40 -2.14
CA ASN A 43 -19.50 -37.16 -2.97
C ASN A 43 -20.96 -36.70 -2.81
N SER A 44 -21.27 -35.94 -1.76
CA SER A 44 -22.60 -35.37 -1.50
C SER A 44 -22.47 -33.91 -1.00
N PRO A 45 -21.92 -33.01 -1.85
CA PRO A 45 -21.68 -31.63 -1.50
C PRO A 45 -22.99 -30.82 -1.52
N TRP A 46 -22.98 -29.66 -0.87
CA TRP A 46 -23.98 -28.60 -1.09
C TRP A 46 -23.77 -27.95 -2.46
N ARG A 47 -24.82 -27.29 -2.96
CA ARG A 47 -24.75 -26.62 -4.27
C ARG A 47 -24.45 -25.14 -4.15
N THR A 48 -25.10 -24.42 -3.24
CA THR A 48 -25.17 -22.95 -3.25
C THR A 48 -24.40 -22.32 -2.09
N LEU A 49 -23.92 -21.09 -2.32
CA LEU A 49 -23.39 -20.25 -1.24
C LEU A 49 -24.51 -19.72 -0.33
N ALA A 50 -25.74 -19.64 -0.83
CA ALA A 50 -26.93 -19.36 -0.02
C ALA A 50 -27.11 -20.41 1.09
N LYS A 51 -26.87 -21.70 0.79
CA LYS A 51 -26.88 -22.78 1.79
C LYS A 51 -25.79 -22.58 2.84
N VAL A 52 -24.58 -22.20 2.43
CA VAL A 52 -23.50 -21.87 3.36
C VAL A 52 -23.89 -20.70 4.25
N SER A 53 -24.41 -19.62 3.67
CA SER A 53 -24.85 -18.41 4.40
C SER A 53 -25.96 -18.67 5.41
N ALA A 54 -26.82 -19.66 5.14
CA ALA A 54 -27.93 -20.06 6.03
C ALA A 54 -27.52 -21.12 7.08
N SER A 55 -26.29 -21.64 7.01
CA SER A 55 -25.79 -22.66 7.92
C SER A 55 -25.13 -22.04 9.16
N ARG A 56 -24.71 -22.86 10.12
CA ARG A 56 -23.89 -22.44 11.25
C ARG A 56 -22.69 -23.37 11.36
N PHE A 57 -21.54 -22.78 11.68
CA PHE A 57 -20.27 -23.49 11.80
C PHE A 57 -19.70 -23.34 13.20
N SER A 58 -19.07 -24.39 13.68
CA SER A 58 -18.33 -24.39 14.94
C SER A 58 -16.87 -23.95 14.70
N PRO A 59 -16.21 -23.38 15.73
CA PRO A 59 -14.77 -23.12 15.64
C PRO A 59 -13.99 -24.38 15.19
N GLY A 60 -13.11 -24.19 14.19
CA GLY A 60 -12.32 -25.26 13.57
C GLY A 60 -12.96 -25.91 12.35
N ASP A 61 -14.23 -25.64 12.04
CA ASP A 61 -14.88 -26.16 10.83
C ASP A 61 -14.25 -25.58 9.56
N ALA A 62 -14.41 -26.30 8.45
CA ALA A 62 -13.98 -25.85 7.13
C ALA A 62 -15.12 -25.89 6.12
N VAL A 63 -15.23 -24.86 5.28
CA VAL A 63 -16.08 -24.82 4.11
C VAL A 63 -15.18 -24.84 2.88
N VAL A 64 -15.24 -25.92 2.09
CA VAL A 64 -14.34 -26.06 0.94
C VAL A 64 -15.14 -26.01 -0.35
N LEU A 65 -14.71 -25.10 -1.23
CA LEU A 65 -15.32 -24.82 -2.53
C LEU A 65 -14.63 -25.63 -3.61
N ARG A 66 -15.42 -26.25 -4.50
CA ARG A 66 -14.84 -27.07 -5.57
C ARG A 66 -14.10 -26.22 -6.59
N ARG A 67 -12.88 -26.60 -6.90
CA ARG A 67 -12.11 -25.99 -8.01
C ARG A 67 -12.84 -26.14 -9.35
N GLY A 68 -12.82 -25.08 -10.16
CA GLY A 68 -13.55 -24.99 -11.42
C GLY A 68 -15.06 -24.68 -11.30
N SER A 69 -15.58 -24.53 -10.08
CA SER A 69 -16.95 -24.07 -9.87
C SER A 69 -17.04 -22.54 -9.89
N VAL A 70 -18.16 -22.01 -10.39
CA VAL A 70 -18.51 -20.60 -10.36
C VAL A 70 -19.85 -20.45 -9.66
N TRP A 71 -19.93 -19.52 -8.72
CA TRP A 71 -21.17 -19.10 -8.07
C TRP A 71 -21.44 -17.63 -8.38
N HIS A 72 -22.55 -17.36 -9.04
CA HIS A 72 -23.10 -16.00 -9.21
C HIS A 72 -23.93 -15.65 -7.97
N GLU A 73 -23.24 -15.58 -6.83
CA GLU A 73 -23.83 -15.39 -5.51
C GLU A 73 -22.88 -14.56 -4.64
N GLN A 74 -23.43 -13.93 -3.62
CA GLN A 74 -22.65 -13.34 -2.52
C GLN A 74 -22.61 -14.34 -1.36
N LEU A 75 -21.42 -14.60 -0.84
CA LEU A 75 -21.27 -15.38 0.39
C LEU A 75 -21.31 -14.43 1.60
N ASN A 76 -22.40 -14.46 2.35
CA ASN A 76 -22.49 -13.82 3.67
C ASN A 76 -22.11 -14.85 4.74
N PHE A 77 -20.86 -14.81 5.19
CA PHE A 77 -20.39 -15.85 6.10
C PHE A 77 -21.01 -15.69 7.49
N PRO A 78 -21.58 -16.77 8.08
CA PRO A 78 -22.50 -16.62 9.21
C PRO A 78 -21.89 -16.84 10.60
N SER A 79 -20.62 -17.28 10.70
CA SER A 79 -20.07 -17.78 11.96
C SER A 79 -18.61 -17.33 12.17
N SER A 80 -18.26 -17.01 13.40
CA SER A 80 -16.89 -16.76 13.83
C SER A 80 -16.24 -18.02 14.38
N GLY A 81 -14.93 -18.15 14.14
CA GLY A 81 -14.11 -19.16 14.80
C GLY A 81 -13.72 -18.76 16.21
N ALA A 82 -12.60 -19.28 16.69
CA ALA A 82 -12.00 -18.92 17.97
C ALA A 82 -10.46 -18.92 17.85
N ALA A 83 -9.77 -18.38 18.87
CA ALA A 83 -8.33 -18.14 18.83
C ALA A 83 -7.49 -19.37 18.39
N GLU A 84 -7.83 -20.54 18.92
CA GLU A 84 -7.09 -21.78 18.62
C GLU A 84 -7.80 -22.64 17.56
N ALA A 85 -8.88 -22.14 16.94
CA ALA A 85 -9.73 -22.89 16.03
C ALA A 85 -10.42 -21.98 15.01
N LEU A 86 -9.62 -21.51 14.04
CA LEU A 86 -10.15 -20.70 12.93
C LEU A 86 -11.16 -21.50 12.11
N ILE A 87 -12.22 -20.85 11.66
CA ILE A 87 -13.04 -21.42 10.58
C ILE A 87 -12.33 -21.14 9.26
N THR A 88 -12.30 -22.12 8.36
CA THR A 88 -11.57 -22.00 7.08
C THR A 88 -12.52 -22.01 5.91
N ILE A 89 -12.34 -21.07 4.97
CA ILE A 89 -12.89 -21.11 3.62
C ILE A 89 -11.73 -21.43 2.68
N ASP A 90 -11.80 -22.55 1.95
CA ASP A 90 -10.71 -23.03 1.10
C ASP A 90 -11.27 -23.70 -0.17
N ALA A 91 -10.39 -24.16 -1.05
CA ALA A 91 -10.71 -24.93 -2.24
C ALA A 91 -10.42 -26.42 -2.07
N TYR A 92 -11.16 -27.26 -2.79
CA TYR A 92 -10.84 -28.68 -2.89
C TYR A 92 -10.89 -29.18 -4.35
N GLY A 93 -10.26 -30.31 -4.58
CA GLY A 93 -10.16 -30.92 -5.91
C GLY A 93 -9.01 -30.34 -6.74
N VAL A 94 -9.08 -30.53 -8.04
CA VAL A 94 -8.08 -30.07 -9.01
C VAL A 94 -8.72 -29.15 -10.05
N GLY A 95 -7.95 -28.24 -10.63
CA GLY A 95 -8.39 -27.29 -11.63
C GLY A 95 -8.21 -25.83 -11.17
N GLU A 96 -8.86 -24.92 -11.90
CA GLU A 96 -8.86 -23.49 -11.63
C GLU A 96 -9.43 -23.17 -10.23
N LEU A 97 -9.13 -21.98 -9.70
CA LEU A 97 -9.70 -21.54 -8.44
C LEU A 97 -11.24 -21.55 -8.49
N PRO A 98 -11.92 -21.87 -7.38
CA PRO A 98 -13.35 -21.64 -7.28
C PRO A 98 -13.64 -20.14 -7.33
N VAL A 99 -14.68 -19.73 -8.04
CA VAL A 99 -15.03 -18.34 -8.30
C VAL A 99 -16.31 -17.96 -7.57
N ILE A 100 -16.24 -16.89 -6.77
CA ILE A 100 -17.40 -16.19 -6.21
C ILE A 100 -17.58 -14.92 -7.05
N SER A 101 -18.65 -14.86 -7.86
CA SER A 101 -18.95 -13.73 -8.74
C SER A 101 -20.03 -12.82 -8.15
N GLY A 102 -19.70 -11.55 -7.97
CA GLY A 102 -20.68 -10.49 -7.65
C GLY A 102 -21.51 -10.08 -8.86
N ALA A 103 -21.19 -10.59 -10.05
CA ALA A 103 -21.88 -10.30 -11.30
C ALA A 103 -22.78 -11.47 -11.74
N ASP A 104 -23.82 -11.15 -12.51
CA ASP A 104 -24.73 -12.13 -13.12
C ASP A 104 -24.54 -12.14 -14.65
N PRO A 105 -24.63 -13.32 -15.30
CA PRO A 105 -24.58 -13.42 -16.74
C PRO A 105 -25.83 -12.80 -17.38
N VAL A 106 -25.65 -12.03 -18.44
CA VAL A 106 -26.74 -11.53 -19.27
C VAL A 106 -27.20 -12.69 -20.18
N ASN A 107 -28.52 -12.93 -20.19
CA ASN A 107 -29.05 -14.03 -20.99
C ASN A 107 -28.72 -13.82 -22.50
N ALA A 108 -28.11 -14.80 -23.12
CA ALA A 108 -27.69 -14.75 -24.50
C ALA A 108 -28.84 -14.42 -25.48
N SER A 109 -30.06 -14.84 -25.20
CA SER A 109 -31.25 -14.60 -26.04
C SER A 109 -31.87 -13.22 -25.84
N SER A 110 -31.41 -12.42 -24.86
CA SER A 110 -32.00 -11.10 -24.53
C SER A 110 -31.47 -9.95 -25.40
N TRP A 111 -30.40 -10.20 -26.17
CA TRP A 111 -29.75 -9.17 -26.98
C TRP A 111 -30.56 -8.79 -28.21
N THR A 112 -30.82 -7.51 -28.38
CA THR A 112 -31.48 -6.94 -29.58
C THR A 112 -30.63 -5.76 -30.08
N SER A 113 -30.66 -5.56 -31.43
CA SER A 113 -30.02 -4.37 -31.99
C SER A 113 -30.72 -3.10 -31.49
N SER A 114 -29.95 -2.11 -31.08
CA SER A 114 -30.52 -0.85 -30.58
C SER A 114 -31.03 0.01 -31.73
N THR A 115 -32.33 0.28 -31.73
CA THR A 115 -32.98 1.15 -32.76
C THR A 115 -32.71 2.64 -32.48
N GLY A 116 -32.15 3.35 -33.45
CA GLY A 116 -31.87 4.79 -33.34
C GLY A 116 -30.50 5.15 -32.80
N SER A 117 -29.63 4.17 -32.52
CA SER A 117 -28.23 4.36 -32.19
C SER A 117 -27.31 4.02 -33.38
N SER A 118 -26.01 4.24 -33.23
CA SER A 118 -25.00 3.86 -34.22
C SER A 118 -25.07 2.37 -34.53
N ALA A 119 -24.63 1.97 -35.73
CA ALA A 119 -24.43 0.57 -36.06
C ALA A 119 -23.53 -0.10 -35.00
N ASN A 120 -23.73 -1.39 -34.74
CA ASN A 120 -22.98 -2.18 -33.76
C ASN A 120 -23.29 -1.87 -32.27
N VAL A 121 -24.40 -1.21 -31.98
CA VAL A 121 -24.89 -1.06 -30.59
C VAL A 121 -26.01 -2.05 -30.32
N TRP A 122 -25.83 -2.84 -29.29
CA TRP A 122 -26.79 -3.85 -28.83
C TRP A 122 -27.34 -3.48 -27.46
N GLN A 123 -28.53 -3.96 -27.15
CA GLN A 123 -29.19 -3.68 -25.88
C GLN A 123 -29.83 -4.92 -25.27
N ALA A 124 -29.87 -4.95 -23.95
CA ALA A 124 -30.57 -5.96 -23.16
C ALA A 124 -31.14 -5.34 -21.88
N ALA A 125 -32.25 -5.88 -21.36
CA ALA A 125 -32.77 -5.48 -20.06
C ALA A 125 -31.86 -6.01 -18.95
N VAL A 126 -31.41 -5.13 -18.06
CA VAL A 126 -30.51 -5.44 -16.94
C VAL A 126 -30.89 -4.64 -15.69
N ALA A 127 -31.13 -5.36 -14.60
CA ALA A 127 -31.36 -4.81 -13.26
C ALA A 127 -30.70 -5.72 -12.21
N PRO A 128 -30.15 -5.19 -11.14
CA PRO A 128 -29.99 -3.76 -10.80
C PRO A 128 -29.03 -3.02 -11.75
N GLN A 129 -28.88 -1.70 -11.53
CA GLN A 129 -27.87 -0.92 -12.26
C GLN A 129 -26.47 -1.49 -12.03
N PRO A 130 -25.75 -1.88 -13.09
CA PRO A 130 -24.38 -2.31 -12.96
C PRO A 130 -23.43 -1.11 -12.78
N ASN A 131 -22.44 -1.25 -11.93
CA ASN A 131 -21.28 -0.36 -11.87
C ASN A 131 -20.07 -0.97 -12.59
N VAL A 132 -20.10 -2.28 -12.82
CA VAL A 132 -19.14 -3.03 -13.62
C VAL A 132 -19.84 -3.97 -14.60
N VAL A 133 -19.29 -4.09 -15.79
CA VAL A 133 -19.68 -5.08 -16.81
C VAL A 133 -18.44 -5.81 -17.27
N LEU A 134 -18.53 -7.13 -17.33
CA LEU A 134 -17.44 -8.01 -17.75
C LEU A 134 -17.80 -8.64 -19.11
N PHE A 135 -16.84 -8.70 -20.01
CA PHE A 135 -16.94 -9.29 -21.35
C PHE A 135 -15.96 -10.46 -21.43
N ASP A 136 -16.43 -11.67 -21.38
CA ASP A 136 -15.60 -12.87 -21.25
C ASP A 136 -14.55 -12.76 -20.13
N GLY A 137 -14.97 -12.20 -18.99
CA GLY A 137 -14.12 -11.95 -17.81
C GLY A 137 -13.26 -10.68 -17.88
N ALA A 138 -13.13 -10.01 -19.02
CA ALA A 138 -12.45 -8.73 -19.13
C ALA A 138 -13.36 -7.57 -18.70
N LYS A 139 -12.82 -6.61 -17.96
CA LYS A 139 -13.58 -5.45 -17.50
C LYS A 139 -13.90 -4.48 -18.63
N GLY A 140 -15.17 -4.12 -18.76
CA GLY A 140 -15.67 -3.20 -19.77
C GLY A 140 -15.43 -1.72 -19.44
N HIS A 141 -15.49 -0.89 -20.47
CA HIS A 141 -15.30 0.56 -20.41
C HIS A 141 -16.65 1.28 -20.29
N LYS A 142 -16.99 1.76 -19.11
CA LYS A 142 -18.21 2.54 -18.89
C LYS A 142 -18.16 3.86 -19.62
N LYS A 143 -19.17 4.16 -20.43
CA LYS A 143 -19.31 5.41 -21.17
C LYS A 143 -20.40 6.31 -20.56
N SER A 144 -20.43 7.55 -21.01
CA SER A 144 -21.37 8.57 -20.52
C SER A 144 -22.72 8.55 -21.26
N SER A 145 -22.73 8.00 -22.47
CA SER A 145 -23.94 7.93 -23.31
C SER A 145 -23.87 6.77 -24.31
N VAL A 146 -25.00 6.44 -24.93
CA VAL A 146 -25.08 5.43 -26.01
C VAL A 146 -24.25 5.85 -27.23
N THR A 147 -24.15 7.14 -27.52
CA THR A 147 -23.38 7.65 -28.66
C THR A 147 -21.87 7.56 -28.47
N ASP A 148 -21.40 7.35 -27.25
CA ASP A 148 -19.97 7.16 -26.92
C ASP A 148 -19.51 5.71 -27.06
N LEU A 149 -20.41 4.79 -27.41
CA LEU A 149 -20.10 3.37 -27.63
C LEU A 149 -19.49 3.21 -29.03
N THR A 150 -18.17 3.24 -29.11
CA THR A 150 -17.43 3.25 -30.39
C THR A 150 -16.46 2.10 -30.58
N GLY A 151 -16.22 1.31 -29.55
CA GLY A 151 -15.24 0.22 -29.59
C GLY A 151 -15.60 -0.98 -28.70
N PRO A 152 -14.86 -2.08 -28.86
CA PRO A 152 -15.05 -3.27 -28.04
C PRO A 152 -14.98 -2.97 -26.54
N LEU A 153 -15.77 -3.68 -25.75
CA LEU A 153 -15.90 -3.56 -24.29
C LEU A 153 -16.58 -2.26 -23.83
N ASP A 154 -16.97 -1.34 -24.73
CA ASP A 154 -17.71 -0.15 -24.37
C ASP A 154 -19.14 -0.49 -23.94
N TRP A 155 -19.59 0.09 -22.84
CA TRP A 155 -20.92 -0.10 -22.32
C TRP A 155 -21.51 1.15 -21.66
N PHE A 156 -22.83 1.22 -21.67
CA PHE A 156 -23.60 2.25 -21.00
C PHE A 156 -24.88 1.65 -20.44
N TRP A 157 -25.37 2.13 -19.32
CA TRP A 157 -26.64 1.70 -18.75
C TRP A 157 -27.55 2.89 -18.49
N LEU A 158 -28.81 2.76 -18.86
CA LEU A 158 -29.83 3.77 -18.65
C LEU A 158 -31.19 3.11 -18.38
N SER A 159 -31.83 3.47 -17.26
CA SER A 159 -33.23 3.14 -16.94
C SER A 159 -33.59 1.66 -17.15
N GLY A 160 -32.76 0.74 -16.70
CA GLY A 160 -33.02 -0.70 -16.79
C GLY A 160 -32.51 -1.36 -18.07
N THR A 161 -31.84 -0.61 -18.95
CA THR A 161 -31.29 -1.13 -20.20
C THR A 161 -29.78 -0.99 -20.23
N LEU A 162 -29.09 -2.08 -20.49
CA LEU A 162 -27.65 -2.12 -20.79
C LEU A 162 -27.47 -2.00 -22.30
N TYR A 163 -26.61 -1.08 -22.72
CA TYR A 163 -26.15 -0.90 -24.09
C TYR A 163 -24.68 -1.27 -24.18
N VAL A 164 -24.30 -2.04 -25.20
CA VAL A 164 -22.91 -2.47 -25.43
C VAL A 164 -22.55 -2.28 -26.91
N PHE A 165 -21.26 -2.01 -27.16
CA PHE A 165 -20.72 -2.09 -28.50
C PHE A 165 -20.31 -3.54 -28.83
N SER A 166 -20.81 -4.07 -29.96
CA SER A 166 -20.38 -5.35 -30.51
C SER A 166 -20.63 -5.37 -32.01
N GLN A 167 -19.64 -5.84 -32.79
CA GLN A 167 -19.78 -5.95 -34.25
C GLN A 167 -20.89 -6.90 -34.67
N ASP A 168 -21.02 -8.02 -33.93
CA ASP A 168 -22.05 -9.01 -34.08
C ASP A 168 -22.91 -9.10 -32.81
N ASN A 169 -23.94 -9.93 -32.81
CA ASN A 169 -24.73 -10.19 -31.62
C ASN A 169 -23.81 -10.54 -30.46
N PRO A 170 -23.90 -9.84 -29.30
CA PRO A 170 -23.02 -10.06 -28.15
C PRO A 170 -22.91 -11.53 -27.72
N SER A 171 -23.97 -12.33 -27.86
CA SER A 171 -23.93 -13.76 -27.57
C SER A 171 -23.03 -14.59 -28.49
N ASN A 172 -22.68 -14.05 -29.66
CA ASN A 172 -21.74 -14.70 -30.58
C ASN A 172 -20.30 -14.18 -30.34
N SER A 173 -20.18 -12.89 -30.05
CA SER A 173 -18.89 -12.22 -29.84
C SER A 173 -18.27 -12.55 -28.48
N TYR A 174 -19.12 -12.74 -27.47
CA TYR A 174 -18.74 -13.02 -26.08
C TYR A 174 -19.53 -14.27 -25.62
N ALA A 175 -18.87 -15.41 -25.60
CA ALA A 175 -19.53 -16.69 -25.38
C ALA A 175 -19.02 -17.45 -24.13
N HIS A 176 -17.87 -17.10 -23.59
CA HIS A 176 -17.22 -17.85 -22.52
C HIS A 176 -16.51 -16.98 -21.48
N PRO A 177 -17.15 -16.57 -20.38
CA PRO A 177 -18.50 -16.89 -19.90
C PRO A 177 -19.62 -16.02 -20.50
N GLY A 178 -19.33 -15.11 -21.41
CA GLY A 178 -20.27 -14.16 -21.97
C GLY A 178 -20.18 -12.77 -21.32
N ILE A 179 -21.25 -11.98 -21.46
CA ILE A 179 -21.34 -10.70 -20.78
C ILE A 179 -21.98 -10.89 -19.40
N GLU A 180 -21.28 -10.42 -18.35
CA GLU A 180 -21.76 -10.44 -16.97
C GLU A 180 -21.90 -9.01 -16.45
N THR A 181 -22.89 -8.75 -15.62
CA THR A 181 -23.16 -7.42 -15.04
C THR A 181 -23.12 -7.47 -13.54
N GLY A 182 -22.41 -6.54 -12.92
CA GLY A 182 -22.35 -6.43 -11.46
C GLY A 182 -23.75 -6.31 -10.84
N ALA A 183 -24.08 -7.17 -9.91
CA ALA A 183 -25.39 -7.30 -9.30
C ALA A 183 -25.34 -7.23 -7.76
N ARG A 184 -24.23 -7.65 -7.15
CA ARG A 184 -24.07 -7.74 -5.70
C ARG A 184 -22.96 -6.82 -5.20
N PRO A 185 -23.14 -6.12 -4.07
CA PRO A 185 -22.13 -5.19 -3.56
C PRO A 185 -20.82 -5.88 -3.19
N SER A 186 -20.85 -7.15 -2.80
CA SER A 186 -19.65 -7.92 -2.45
C SER A 186 -19.69 -9.32 -3.04
N GLY A 187 -18.52 -9.93 -3.18
CA GLY A 187 -18.41 -11.38 -3.38
C GLY A 187 -18.44 -12.13 -2.06
N LEU A 188 -17.54 -11.78 -1.15
CA LEU A 188 -17.46 -12.35 0.20
C LEU A 188 -17.70 -11.25 1.25
N ASN A 189 -18.70 -11.43 2.09
CA ASN A 189 -19.02 -10.54 3.20
C ASN A 189 -18.70 -11.22 4.54
N LEU A 190 -17.78 -10.64 5.28
CA LEU A 190 -17.30 -11.06 6.60
C LEU A 190 -17.70 -10.06 7.71
N THR A 191 -18.75 -9.30 7.52
CA THR A 191 -19.20 -8.29 8.49
C THR A 191 -19.45 -8.90 9.86
N GLY A 192 -18.77 -8.41 10.88
CA GLY A 192 -18.87 -8.90 12.27
C GLY A 192 -18.23 -10.27 12.52
N ILE A 193 -17.49 -10.83 11.56
CA ILE A 193 -16.86 -12.15 11.65
C ILE A 193 -15.42 -12.02 12.13
N SER A 194 -15.01 -12.92 13.01
CA SER A 194 -13.65 -13.02 13.57
C SER A 194 -13.13 -14.45 13.50
N TYR A 195 -11.81 -14.60 13.58
CA TYR A 195 -11.14 -15.91 13.60
C TYR A 195 -11.47 -16.76 12.37
N ILE A 196 -11.27 -16.19 11.19
CA ILE A 196 -11.52 -16.86 9.93
C ILE A 196 -10.27 -16.86 9.03
N SER A 197 -10.07 -17.94 8.31
CA SER A 197 -9.07 -18.06 7.26
C SER A 197 -9.77 -18.23 5.91
N VAL A 198 -9.41 -17.38 4.92
CA VAL A 198 -9.89 -17.44 3.54
C VAL A 198 -8.69 -17.67 2.64
N THR A 199 -8.72 -18.76 1.87
CA THR A 199 -7.60 -19.10 1.00
C THR A 199 -8.05 -19.78 -0.28
N ASN A 200 -7.24 -19.66 -1.35
CA ASN A 200 -7.43 -20.34 -2.63
C ASN A 200 -8.81 -20.11 -3.29
N VAL A 201 -9.34 -18.88 -3.22
CA VAL A 201 -10.59 -18.49 -3.89
C VAL A 201 -10.36 -17.29 -4.79
N GLU A 202 -11.06 -17.24 -5.91
CA GLU A 202 -11.19 -16.05 -6.75
C GLU A 202 -12.52 -15.35 -6.44
N ILE A 203 -12.47 -14.02 -6.32
CA ILE A 203 -13.63 -13.15 -6.14
C ILE A 203 -13.59 -12.10 -7.23
N ARG A 204 -14.71 -11.95 -7.98
CA ARG A 204 -14.75 -11.01 -9.10
C ARG A 204 -16.09 -10.29 -9.24
N GLY A 205 -16.06 -9.14 -9.91
CA GLY A 205 -17.26 -8.45 -10.38
C GLY A 205 -18.17 -7.92 -9.27
N ALA A 206 -17.62 -7.61 -8.07
CA ALA A 206 -18.38 -6.94 -7.01
C ALA A 206 -18.87 -5.56 -7.50
N ASN A 207 -20.15 -5.25 -7.26
CA ASN A 207 -20.85 -4.09 -7.82
C ASN A 207 -20.84 -2.84 -6.93
N ALA A 208 -20.13 -2.86 -5.79
CA ALA A 208 -19.99 -1.68 -4.95
C ALA A 208 -19.31 -0.55 -5.72
N ILE A 209 -19.58 0.68 -5.31
CA ILE A 209 -18.82 1.84 -5.78
C ILE A 209 -17.73 2.19 -4.77
N PRO A 210 -16.62 2.80 -5.18
CA PRO A 210 -15.60 3.26 -4.24
C PRO A 210 -16.18 4.21 -3.19
N TYR A 211 -15.75 4.06 -1.96
CA TYR A 211 -16.33 4.72 -0.77
C TYR A 211 -17.81 4.38 -0.49
N GLY A 212 -18.36 3.36 -1.17
CA GLY A 212 -19.69 2.79 -0.90
C GLY A 212 -19.60 1.53 -0.05
N GLU A 213 -20.75 0.99 0.33
CA GLU A 213 -20.83 -0.30 1.02
C GLU A 213 -20.54 -1.44 0.06
N GLY A 214 -19.61 -2.32 0.46
CA GLY A 214 -19.23 -3.51 -0.29
C GLY A 214 -17.87 -3.38 -1.00
N ALA A 215 -17.27 -4.52 -1.22
CA ALA A 215 -15.99 -4.72 -1.91
C ALA A 215 -15.91 -6.16 -2.43
N GLY A 216 -14.83 -6.53 -3.09
CA GLY A 216 -14.57 -7.96 -3.38
C GLY A 216 -14.66 -8.78 -2.10
N ILE A 217 -13.80 -8.48 -1.13
CA ILE A 217 -13.92 -8.96 0.26
C ILE A 217 -14.26 -7.77 1.15
N TRP A 218 -15.35 -7.87 1.88
CA TRP A 218 -15.88 -6.83 2.75
C TRP A 218 -15.95 -7.32 4.19
N ALA A 219 -15.22 -6.68 5.09
CA ALA A 219 -15.19 -7.04 6.51
C ALA A 219 -15.26 -5.77 7.36
N ILE A 220 -16.41 -5.52 7.99
CA ILE A 220 -16.65 -4.34 8.82
C ILE A 220 -17.27 -4.71 10.17
N THR A 221 -17.28 -3.77 11.10
CA THR A 221 -18.04 -3.85 12.34
C THR A 221 -19.54 -3.70 12.07
N VAL A 222 -20.37 -4.56 12.65
CA VAL A 222 -21.85 -4.50 12.47
C VAL A 222 -22.45 -3.28 13.15
N HIS A 223 -21.89 -2.90 14.31
CA HIS A 223 -22.35 -1.76 15.11
C HIS A 223 -21.16 -1.07 15.76
N LEU A 224 -21.26 0.25 15.96
CA LEU A 224 -20.24 1.04 16.65
C LEU A 224 -19.92 0.55 18.08
N GLU A 225 -20.77 -0.28 18.66
CA GLU A 225 -20.63 -0.85 20.00
C GLU A 225 -20.46 -2.39 20.00
N GLY A 226 -20.54 -3.01 18.82
CA GLY A 226 -20.35 -4.46 18.64
C GLY A 226 -18.87 -4.88 18.65
N PRO A 227 -18.62 -6.20 18.71
CA PRO A 227 -17.26 -6.70 18.58
C PRO A 227 -16.70 -6.35 17.21
N THR A 228 -15.47 -5.85 17.19
CA THR A 228 -14.73 -5.62 15.96
C THR A 228 -14.33 -6.94 15.32
N PRO A 229 -14.37 -7.07 13.99
CA PRO A 229 -13.70 -8.18 13.31
C PRO A 229 -12.25 -8.26 13.75
N SER A 230 -11.77 -9.44 14.01
CA SER A 230 -10.35 -9.64 14.39
C SER A 230 -9.85 -11.01 13.94
N ASN A 231 -8.54 -11.13 13.81
CA ASN A 231 -7.91 -12.38 13.41
C ASN A 231 -8.45 -12.90 12.06
N LEU A 232 -8.51 -12.00 11.07
CA LEU A 232 -8.84 -12.35 9.69
C LEU A 232 -7.54 -12.73 8.96
N ASN A 233 -7.49 -13.96 8.45
CA ASN A 233 -6.38 -14.43 7.63
C ASN A 233 -6.86 -14.60 6.20
N ILE A 234 -6.45 -13.70 5.30
CA ILE A 234 -6.81 -13.72 3.88
C ILE A 234 -5.54 -13.99 3.09
N SER A 235 -5.43 -15.17 2.51
CA SER A 235 -4.19 -15.57 1.84
C SER A 235 -4.43 -16.28 0.52
N LYS A 236 -3.53 -16.08 -0.47
CA LYS A 236 -3.60 -16.75 -1.78
C LYS A 236 -4.96 -16.61 -2.46
N VAL A 237 -5.60 -15.47 -2.26
CA VAL A 237 -6.86 -15.11 -2.93
C VAL A 237 -6.59 -14.29 -4.18
N THR A 238 -7.49 -14.38 -5.14
CA THR A 238 -7.52 -13.48 -6.31
C THR A 238 -8.78 -12.61 -6.19
N VAL A 239 -8.62 -11.27 -6.20
CA VAL A 239 -9.74 -10.33 -6.12
C VAL A 239 -9.66 -9.34 -7.27
N VAL A 240 -10.59 -9.44 -8.22
CA VAL A 240 -10.45 -8.76 -9.51
C VAL A 240 -11.75 -8.15 -10.04
N ASN A 241 -11.59 -7.10 -10.85
CA ASN A 241 -12.67 -6.52 -11.66
C ASN A 241 -13.87 -6.04 -10.84
N GLY A 242 -13.67 -5.60 -9.61
CA GLY A 242 -14.71 -4.95 -8.81
C GLY A 242 -14.93 -3.49 -9.23
N ALA A 243 -16.14 -2.97 -8.97
CA ALA A 243 -16.46 -1.55 -9.15
C ALA A 243 -16.11 -0.71 -7.91
N GLY A 244 -15.78 -1.32 -6.79
CA GLY A 244 -15.29 -0.72 -5.54
C GLY A 244 -13.87 -1.17 -5.22
N ASP A 245 -13.58 -1.29 -3.93
CA ASP A 245 -12.29 -1.80 -3.44
C ASP A 245 -12.16 -3.31 -3.68
N GLY A 246 -10.91 -3.78 -3.78
CA GLY A 246 -10.66 -5.21 -3.85
C GLY A 246 -10.92 -5.88 -2.50
N ILE A 247 -10.10 -5.57 -1.51
CA ILE A 247 -10.24 -6.04 -0.13
C ILE A 247 -10.42 -4.81 0.77
N HIS A 248 -11.55 -4.71 1.46
CA HIS A 248 -11.83 -3.64 2.41
C HIS A 248 -12.06 -4.21 3.81
N ILE A 249 -11.22 -3.80 4.74
CA ILE A 249 -11.32 -4.22 6.14
C ILE A 249 -11.47 -2.98 7.01
N GLU A 250 -12.55 -2.90 7.77
CA GLU A 250 -12.85 -1.74 8.60
C GLU A 250 -12.87 -2.11 10.08
N ASN A 251 -12.15 -1.33 10.89
CA ASN A 251 -12.05 -1.49 12.36
C ASN A 251 -11.62 -2.89 12.83
N ALA A 252 -10.85 -3.62 12.02
CA ALA A 252 -10.42 -4.96 12.37
C ALA A 252 -8.97 -4.96 12.88
N ASP A 253 -8.73 -5.75 13.91
CA ASP A 253 -7.42 -5.93 14.51
C ASP A 253 -6.83 -7.31 14.20
N HIS A 254 -5.51 -7.47 14.23
CA HIS A 254 -4.81 -8.72 13.96
C HIS A 254 -5.16 -9.35 12.59
N CYS A 255 -5.21 -8.52 11.54
CA CYS A 255 -5.48 -9.00 10.19
C CYS A 255 -4.19 -9.36 9.44
N VAL A 256 -4.24 -10.44 8.69
CA VAL A 256 -3.16 -10.87 7.79
C VAL A 256 -3.71 -10.96 6.37
N ILE A 257 -3.07 -10.25 5.43
CA ILE A 257 -3.34 -10.37 3.99
C ILE A 257 -2.02 -10.79 3.33
N ASP A 258 -1.94 -12.01 2.85
CA ASP A 258 -0.70 -12.58 2.34
C ASP A 258 -0.87 -13.26 0.98
N SER A 259 0.10 -13.04 0.09
CA SER A 259 0.16 -13.74 -1.22
C SER A 259 -1.11 -13.60 -2.06
N ALA A 260 -1.84 -12.48 -1.92
CA ALA A 260 -3.03 -12.19 -2.72
C ALA A 260 -2.67 -11.51 -4.04
N LEU A 261 -3.48 -11.77 -5.07
CA LEU A 261 -3.52 -11.02 -6.31
C LEU A 261 -4.75 -10.11 -6.32
N VAL A 262 -4.55 -8.79 -6.27
CA VAL A 262 -5.65 -7.81 -6.20
C VAL A 262 -5.50 -6.81 -7.33
N ARG A 263 -6.38 -6.85 -8.33
CA ARG A 263 -6.22 -6.03 -9.52
C ARG A 263 -7.52 -5.63 -10.21
N ASP A 264 -7.42 -4.58 -11.03
CA ASP A 264 -8.52 -4.12 -11.91
C ASP A 264 -9.80 -3.74 -11.12
N ASN A 265 -9.66 -3.35 -9.84
CA ASN A 265 -10.75 -2.81 -9.04
C ASN A 265 -10.82 -1.29 -9.18
N ASP A 266 -12.02 -0.67 -9.18
CA ASP A 266 -12.14 0.79 -9.38
C ASP A 266 -11.81 1.60 -8.11
N GLY A 267 -11.76 0.96 -6.96
CA GLY A 267 -11.33 1.53 -5.69
C GLY A 267 -9.87 1.23 -5.37
N ALA A 268 -9.54 1.19 -4.09
CA ALA A 268 -8.26 0.73 -3.61
C ALA A 268 -8.09 -0.78 -3.84
N GLY A 269 -6.85 -1.24 -4.03
CA GLY A 269 -6.60 -2.67 -4.05
C GLY A 269 -6.89 -3.30 -2.71
N ILE A 270 -6.17 -2.87 -1.68
CA ILE A 270 -6.37 -3.28 -0.28
C ILE A 270 -6.57 -2.02 0.56
N GLU A 271 -7.68 -1.90 1.25
CA GLU A 271 -7.96 -0.82 2.18
C GLU A 271 -8.12 -1.34 3.60
N LEU A 272 -7.34 -0.76 4.52
CA LEU A 272 -7.56 -0.88 5.96
C LEU A 272 -8.09 0.45 6.45
N TYR A 273 -9.36 0.49 6.85
CA TYR A 273 -10.02 1.72 7.25
C TYR A 273 -10.43 1.67 8.74
N HIS A 274 -10.11 2.71 9.47
CA HIS A 274 -10.51 2.88 10.85
C HIS A 274 -11.53 4.00 10.96
N SER A 275 -12.81 3.67 11.03
CA SER A 275 -13.92 4.62 11.10
C SER A 275 -14.39 4.91 12.51
N ASN A 276 -13.91 4.15 13.49
CA ASN A 276 -14.45 4.12 14.84
C ASN A 276 -13.32 4.24 15.86
N GLY A 277 -13.15 5.41 16.46
CA GLY A 277 -12.12 5.67 17.46
C GLY A 277 -12.19 4.86 18.76
N LYS A 278 -13.09 3.88 18.90
CA LYS A 278 -13.27 3.06 20.10
C LYS A 278 -12.28 1.91 20.24
N PHE A 279 -11.83 1.35 19.12
CA PHE A 279 -10.99 0.16 19.12
C PHE A 279 -9.74 0.43 18.28
N PRO A 280 -8.56 0.36 18.88
CA PRO A 280 -7.33 0.54 18.11
C PRO A 280 -7.17 -0.60 17.10
N VAL A 281 -6.77 -0.28 15.88
CA VAL A 281 -6.19 -1.25 14.96
C VAL A 281 -4.69 -1.26 15.24
N THR A 282 -4.20 -2.28 15.90
CA THR A 282 -2.82 -2.30 16.43
C THR A 282 -1.88 -3.24 15.70
N THR A 283 -2.39 -4.19 14.92
CA THR A 283 -1.52 -5.19 14.26
C THR A 283 -2.16 -5.73 12.99
N ALA A 284 -1.95 -5.08 11.89
CA ALA A 284 -2.24 -5.66 10.59
C ALA A 284 -0.94 -5.99 9.84
N THR A 285 -0.93 -7.09 9.10
CA THR A 285 0.22 -7.50 8.29
C THR A 285 -0.23 -7.74 6.85
N ILE A 286 0.34 -7.00 5.91
CA ILE A 286 0.05 -7.09 4.48
C ILE A 286 1.35 -7.49 3.78
N THR A 287 1.44 -8.75 3.33
CA THR A 287 2.72 -9.31 2.88
C THR A 287 2.63 -10.03 1.55
N ASN A 288 3.68 -9.92 0.74
CA ASN A 288 3.88 -10.70 -0.50
C ASN A 288 2.71 -10.61 -1.50
N ASN A 289 1.93 -9.54 -1.48
CA ASN A 289 0.80 -9.36 -2.38
C ASN A 289 1.24 -8.74 -3.71
N GLN A 290 0.53 -9.08 -4.78
CA GLN A 290 0.59 -8.41 -6.07
C GLN A 290 -0.66 -7.53 -6.21
N VAL A 291 -0.47 -6.21 -6.23
CA VAL A 291 -1.57 -5.23 -6.20
C VAL A 291 -1.39 -4.23 -7.33
N HIS A 292 -2.20 -4.32 -8.37
CA HIS A 292 -1.98 -3.51 -9.56
C HIS A 292 -3.24 -3.16 -10.35
N HIS A 293 -3.15 -2.10 -11.19
CA HIS A 293 -4.25 -1.62 -12.04
C HIS A 293 -5.53 -1.31 -11.25
N ASN A 294 -5.41 -0.93 -9.97
CA ASN A 294 -6.57 -0.48 -9.22
C ASN A 294 -6.81 1.02 -9.43
N GLY A 295 -8.05 1.45 -9.41
CA GLY A 295 -8.44 2.81 -9.74
C GLY A 295 -8.04 3.86 -8.69
N PHE A 296 -7.67 3.43 -7.49
CA PHE A 296 -7.16 4.28 -6.41
C PHE A 296 -5.80 3.75 -5.92
N ASN A 297 -5.50 3.78 -4.64
CA ASN A 297 -4.20 3.33 -4.12
C ASN A 297 -4.08 1.81 -4.14
N GLY A 298 -2.87 1.30 -4.29
CA GLY A 298 -2.62 -0.14 -4.21
C GLY A 298 -2.92 -0.66 -2.80
N ILE A 299 -2.21 -0.17 -1.80
CA ILE A 299 -2.49 -0.40 -0.37
C ILE A 299 -2.79 0.95 0.27
N PHE A 300 -3.96 1.07 0.89
CA PHE A 300 -4.40 2.27 1.56
C PHE A 300 -4.73 1.95 3.03
N VAL A 301 -4.05 2.63 3.96
CA VAL A 301 -4.30 2.49 5.40
C VAL A 301 -4.76 3.83 5.93
N VAL A 302 -5.94 3.87 6.51
CA VAL A 302 -6.59 5.10 6.97
C VAL A 302 -6.88 5.02 8.44
N GLY A 303 -6.16 5.81 9.22
CA GLY A 303 -6.52 6.14 10.60
C GLY A 303 -7.60 7.21 10.65
N CYS A 304 -8.29 7.32 11.75
CA CYS A 304 -9.28 8.35 11.96
C CYS A 304 -9.14 8.99 13.36
N PRO A 305 -8.19 9.89 13.56
CA PRO A 305 -8.00 10.55 14.84
C PRO A 305 -9.04 11.65 15.11
N ARG A 306 -9.94 11.95 14.15
CA ARG A 306 -10.86 13.09 14.23
C ARG A 306 -12.30 12.73 14.00
N ALA A 307 -13.15 13.21 14.91
CA ALA A 307 -14.60 13.08 14.83
C ALA A 307 -15.25 13.61 13.53
N GLU A 308 -14.62 14.56 12.86
CA GLU A 308 -15.19 15.23 11.66
C GLU A 308 -15.15 14.34 10.42
N ARG A 309 -14.25 13.36 10.37
CA ARG A 309 -14.11 12.41 9.25
C ARG A 309 -14.62 11.01 9.58
N CYS A 310 -14.63 10.66 10.87
CA CYS A 310 -15.20 9.42 11.34
C CYS A 310 -16.72 9.56 11.45
N ARG A 311 -17.47 8.69 10.84
CA ARG A 311 -18.94 8.75 10.75
C ARG A 311 -19.68 8.75 12.09
N SER A 312 -19.00 8.68 13.23
CA SER A 312 -19.64 8.75 14.55
C SER A 312 -18.66 8.92 15.70
N VAL A 313 -19.06 9.77 16.64
CA VAL A 313 -18.60 9.92 18.04
C VAL A 313 -17.20 10.52 18.24
N VAL A 314 -17.19 11.66 18.89
CA VAL A 314 -16.03 12.39 19.38
C VAL A 314 -15.30 11.54 20.44
N TYR A 315 -14.06 11.16 20.15
CA TYR A 315 -13.13 10.67 21.18
C TYR A 315 -12.02 11.71 21.40
N PRO A 316 -11.80 12.16 22.66
CA PRO A 316 -10.84 13.20 22.96
C PRO A 316 -9.38 12.83 22.61
N ASP A 317 -9.07 11.55 22.52
CA ASP A 317 -7.71 11.02 22.40
C ASP A 317 -7.43 10.32 21.06
N GLY A 318 -8.18 10.65 20.00
CA GLY A 318 -8.00 10.17 18.62
C GLY A 318 -7.17 8.90 18.46
N LEU A 319 -7.79 7.74 18.42
CA LEU A 319 -7.05 6.49 18.21
C LEU A 319 -6.59 6.43 16.75
N THR A 320 -5.30 6.40 16.55
CA THR A 320 -4.67 6.18 15.25
C THR A 320 -4.54 4.69 14.96
N VAL A 321 -4.42 4.33 13.70
CA VAL A 321 -3.94 3.01 13.31
C VAL A 321 -2.45 2.93 13.64
N THR A 322 -2.01 1.87 14.30
CA THR A 322 -0.60 1.68 14.68
C THR A 322 -0.12 0.27 14.39
N GLY A 323 1.19 0.09 14.30
CA GLY A 323 1.82 -1.24 14.23
C GLY A 323 1.56 -2.03 12.95
N VAL A 324 1.11 -1.38 11.87
CA VAL A 324 0.88 -2.03 10.57
C VAL A 324 2.21 -2.41 9.94
N LYS A 325 2.28 -3.62 9.39
CA LYS A 325 3.44 -4.12 8.64
C LYS A 325 3.06 -4.35 7.19
N ILE A 326 3.72 -3.64 6.27
CA ILE A 326 3.53 -3.78 4.82
C ILE A 326 4.86 -4.24 4.24
N LEU A 327 4.97 -5.53 3.91
CA LEU A 327 6.25 -6.18 3.65
C LEU A 327 6.25 -6.99 2.35
N GLY A 328 7.26 -6.79 1.50
CA GLY A 328 7.48 -7.65 0.34
C GLY A 328 6.39 -7.61 -0.74
N ASN A 329 5.58 -6.56 -0.78
CA ASN A 329 4.53 -6.44 -1.78
C ASN A 329 5.06 -5.84 -3.09
N THR A 330 4.43 -6.22 -4.21
CA THR A 330 4.66 -5.62 -5.52
C THR A 330 3.42 -4.82 -5.92
N LEU A 331 3.61 -3.50 -6.14
CA LEU A 331 2.51 -2.56 -6.38
C LEU A 331 2.80 -1.71 -7.62
N HIS A 332 1.94 -1.78 -8.63
CA HIS A 332 2.16 -0.99 -9.85
C HIS A 332 0.85 -0.59 -10.54
N ASP A 333 0.93 0.46 -11.36
CA ASP A 333 -0.22 0.95 -12.14
C ASP A 333 -1.46 1.27 -11.28
N ASN A 334 -1.28 1.65 -10.01
CA ASN A 334 -2.32 2.16 -9.13
C ASN A 334 -2.26 3.70 -9.06
N GLY A 335 -3.12 4.33 -8.28
CA GLY A 335 -3.08 5.77 -8.00
C GLY A 335 -1.84 6.15 -7.20
N ALA A 336 -1.59 5.49 -6.10
CA ALA A 336 -0.31 5.43 -5.39
C ALA A 336 0.00 3.97 -5.07
N GLY A 337 1.25 3.64 -4.80
CA GLY A 337 1.63 2.28 -4.38
C GLY A 337 1.09 2.00 -2.97
N ILE A 338 1.69 2.60 -1.97
CA ILE A 338 1.30 2.51 -0.56
C ILE A 338 0.98 3.91 -0.06
N TYR A 339 -0.15 4.09 0.58
CA TYR A 339 -0.53 5.36 1.17
C TYR A 339 -1.04 5.17 2.60
N LEU A 340 -0.34 5.80 3.55
CA LEU A 340 -0.72 5.84 4.96
C LEU A 340 -1.33 7.20 5.28
N HIS A 341 -2.52 7.20 5.83
CA HIS A 341 -3.20 8.40 6.29
C HIS A 341 -3.48 8.27 7.80
N GLU A 342 -2.94 9.19 8.59
CA GLU A 342 -3.08 9.20 10.05
C GLU A 342 -2.75 7.84 10.71
N THR A 343 -1.66 7.21 10.25
CA THR A 343 -1.20 5.89 10.66
C THR A 343 0.22 5.98 11.22
N ASN A 344 0.43 5.48 12.44
CA ASN A 344 1.68 5.66 13.18
C ASN A 344 2.38 4.32 13.52
N ASP A 345 3.62 4.40 13.96
CA ASP A 345 4.41 3.28 14.51
C ASP A 345 4.41 2.03 13.62
N SER A 346 4.42 2.22 12.30
CA SER A 346 4.26 1.18 11.30
C SER A 346 5.54 0.93 10.51
N LEU A 347 5.65 -0.26 9.91
CA LEU A 347 6.80 -0.69 9.13
C LEU A 347 6.41 -0.95 7.68
N ILE A 348 7.01 -0.21 6.75
CA ILE A 348 6.87 -0.37 5.31
C ILE A 348 8.23 -0.80 4.76
N ALA A 349 8.40 -2.10 4.45
CA ALA A 349 9.72 -2.62 4.11
C ALA A 349 9.73 -3.65 2.98
N ASN A 350 10.82 -3.67 2.22
CA ASN A 350 11.07 -4.63 1.13
C ASN A 350 9.98 -4.66 0.05
N ASN A 351 9.22 -3.58 -0.13
CA ASN A 351 8.22 -3.50 -1.18
C ASN A 351 8.84 -2.98 -2.48
N THR A 352 8.30 -3.42 -3.61
CA THR A 352 8.56 -2.82 -4.92
C THR A 352 7.30 -2.08 -5.37
N ALA A 353 7.42 -0.77 -5.56
CA ALA A 353 6.31 0.04 -6.03
C ALA A 353 6.76 0.89 -7.23
N TYR A 354 6.07 0.75 -8.37
CA TYR A 354 6.47 1.42 -9.60
C TYR A 354 5.29 1.78 -10.50
N SER A 355 5.50 2.73 -11.39
CA SER A 355 4.49 3.16 -12.38
C SER A 355 3.12 3.48 -11.76
N ASN A 356 3.09 3.88 -10.48
CA ASN A 356 1.86 4.27 -9.82
C ASN A 356 1.47 5.68 -10.26
N ASN A 357 0.68 5.77 -11.31
CA ASN A 357 0.37 6.99 -12.03
C ASN A 357 -1.09 7.05 -12.49
N ASN A 358 -1.95 6.14 -12.05
CA ASN A 358 -3.35 6.13 -12.43
C ASN A 358 -4.06 7.40 -11.91
N THR A 359 -4.49 8.23 -12.85
CA THR A 359 -5.18 9.50 -12.55
C THR A 359 -6.69 9.40 -12.65
N SER A 360 -7.24 8.22 -12.94
CA SER A 360 -8.69 8.03 -13.14
C SER A 360 -9.51 8.37 -11.89
N ARG A 361 -8.87 8.31 -10.73
CA ARG A 361 -9.38 8.83 -9.46
C ARG A 361 -8.23 9.51 -8.71
N ARG A 362 -8.50 10.26 -7.67
CA ARG A 362 -7.58 11.10 -6.88
C ARG A 362 -6.34 10.37 -6.32
N GLY A 363 -5.73 9.50 -7.12
CA GLY A 363 -4.48 8.85 -6.77
C GLY A 363 -3.38 9.87 -6.57
N GLU A 364 -2.70 9.81 -5.44
CA GLU A 364 -1.68 10.78 -5.04
C GLU A 364 -0.41 10.70 -5.91
N GLY A 365 -0.19 9.56 -6.60
CA GLY A 365 0.92 9.39 -7.54
C GLY A 365 2.27 9.18 -6.88
N TYR A 366 2.30 8.64 -5.67
CA TYR A 366 3.51 8.29 -4.92
C TYR A 366 3.79 6.79 -4.99
N CYS A 367 5.05 6.45 -4.77
CA CYS A 367 5.43 5.09 -4.43
C CYS A 367 5.00 4.77 -3.00
N VAL A 368 5.45 5.59 -2.04
CA VAL A 368 5.02 5.56 -0.64
C VAL A 368 4.65 6.97 -0.19
N GLY A 369 3.43 7.16 0.24
CA GLY A 369 2.95 8.41 0.81
C GLY A 369 2.55 8.27 2.27
N LEU A 370 2.94 9.25 3.11
CA LEU A 370 2.54 9.38 4.49
C LEU A 370 1.86 10.74 4.70
N SER A 371 0.60 10.74 5.13
CA SER A 371 -0.16 11.94 5.40
C SER A 371 -0.59 11.97 6.86
N GLY A 372 -0.14 12.95 7.63
CA GLY A 372 -0.41 13.02 9.06
C GLY A 372 0.07 11.77 9.84
N SER A 373 1.06 11.07 9.33
CA SER A 373 1.50 9.75 9.80
C SER A 373 2.91 9.84 10.39
N SER A 374 3.07 9.48 11.65
CA SER A 374 4.30 9.71 12.42
C SER A 374 4.93 8.45 12.97
N SER A 375 6.23 8.51 13.30
CA SER A 375 6.98 7.40 13.92
C SER A 375 7.02 6.12 13.08
N ASN A 376 6.85 6.21 11.76
CA ASN A 376 6.90 5.07 10.86
C ASN A 376 8.33 4.81 10.38
N ILE A 377 8.60 3.57 9.99
CA ILE A 377 9.85 3.17 9.34
C ILE A 377 9.53 2.77 7.90
N VAL A 378 10.16 3.47 6.95
CA VAL A 378 10.10 3.16 5.51
C VAL A 378 11.49 2.74 5.08
N GLU A 379 11.71 1.44 4.89
CA GLU A 379 13.05 0.93 4.63
C GLU A 379 13.13 -0.16 3.56
N LYS A 380 14.26 -0.19 2.85
CA LYS A 380 14.59 -1.26 1.89
C LYS A 380 13.56 -1.43 0.77
N ASN A 381 12.78 -0.39 0.47
CA ASN A 381 11.84 -0.42 -0.62
C ASN A 381 12.52 -0.03 -1.93
N ASN A 382 12.03 -0.56 -3.05
CA ASN A 382 12.41 -0.14 -4.40
C ASN A 382 11.26 0.67 -5.00
N CYS A 383 11.48 1.97 -5.15
CA CYS A 383 10.51 2.96 -5.58
C CYS A 383 10.94 3.57 -6.91
N TYR A 384 10.10 3.50 -7.95
CA TYR A 384 10.44 4.12 -9.23
C TYR A 384 9.24 4.42 -10.13
N GLN A 385 9.43 5.38 -11.02
CA GLN A 385 8.43 5.78 -12.01
C GLN A 385 7.08 6.18 -11.40
N ALA A 386 7.08 6.71 -10.18
CA ALA A 386 5.90 7.35 -9.61
C ALA A 386 5.59 8.66 -10.38
N ARG A 387 4.30 9.02 -10.48
CA ARG A 387 3.88 10.24 -11.18
C ARG A 387 4.37 11.51 -10.50
N LEU A 388 4.41 11.52 -9.19
CA LEU A 388 4.92 12.62 -8.37
C LEU A 388 6.23 12.22 -7.69
N SER A 389 6.28 12.22 -6.38
CA SER A 389 7.49 11.89 -5.62
C SER A 389 7.60 10.38 -5.39
N GLY A 390 8.82 9.87 -5.26
CA GLY A 390 9.03 8.48 -4.86
C GLY A 390 8.49 8.24 -3.45
N ILE A 391 9.01 8.94 -2.44
CA ILE A 391 8.51 8.88 -1.06
C ILE A 391 8.10 10.29 -0.63
N GLU A 392 6.85 10.46 -0.19
CA GLU A 392 6.36 11.75 0.27
C GLU A 392 5.78 11.69 1.69
N LEU A 393 6.19 12.65 2.53
CA LEU A 393 5.67 12.88 3.85
C LEU A 393 4.89 14.20 3.84
N SER A 394 3.58 14.13 3.96
CA SER A 394 2.70 15.28 3.93
C SER A 394 1.91 15.45 5.23
N ILE A 395 1.05 16.45 5.27
CA ILE A 395 0.15 16.69 6.40
C ILE A 395 -1.26 16.24 6.03
N ASP A 396 -2.03 15.84 7.02
CA ASP A 396 -3.47 15.93 6.90
C ASP A 396 -3.92 17.38 7.11
N THR A 397 -4.76 17.87 6.20
CA THR A 397 -5.21 19.27 6.14
C THR A 397 -6.31 19.61 7.14
N GLY A 398 -6.66 18.71 8.07
CA GLY A 398 -7.63 18.99 9.13
C GLY A 398 -7.20 20.14 10.07
N LYS A 399 -8.03 20.51 11.02
CA LYS A 399 -7.75 21.59 11.98
C LYS A 399 -7.70 21.06 13.42
N PRO A 400 -6.53 21.12 14.10
CA PRO A 400 -5.21 21.50 13.61
C PRO A 400 -4.63 20.48 12.63
N PRO A 401 -3.72 20.86 11.71
CA PRO A 401 -3.09 19.93 10.81
C PRO A 401 -2.17 18.97 11.57
N PHE A 402 -2.18 17.67 11.18
CA PHE A 402 -1.23 16.68 11.68
C PHE A 402 -0.10 16.52 10.67
N GLY A 403 1.14 16.66 11.13
CA GLY A 403 2.33 16.42 10.30
C GLY A 403 2.77 14.98 10.32
N SER A 404 3.49 14.58 9.29
CA SER A 404 4.21 13.31 9.25
C SER A 404 5.59 13.49 9.89
N SER A 405 5.69 13.21 11.20
CA SER A 405 6.87 13.55 12.01
C SER A 405 7.57 12.31 12.55
N ASN A 406 8.86 12.46 12.86
CA ASN A 406 9.69 11.43 13.50
C ASN A 406 9.75 10.11 12.71
N ASN A 407 9.52 10.14 11.41
CA ASN A 407 9.63 8.96 10.56
C ASN A 407 11.10 8.69 10.21
N ILE A 408 11.44 7.42 10.00
CA ILE A 408 12.76 6.98 9.56
C ILE A 408 12.63 6.43 8.15
N ILE A 409 13.23 7.13 7.17
CA ILE A 409 13.27 6.72 5.77
C ILE A 409 14.69 6.30 5.46
N ARG A 410 14.94 5.00 5.29
CA ARG A 410 16.32 4.51 5.13
C ARG A 410 16.46 3.30 4.22
N TYR A 411 17.63 3.18 3.61
CA TYR A 411 18.01 2.03 2.77
C TYR A 411 17.10 1.79 1.57
N ASN A 412 16.35 2.80 1.13
CA ASN A 412 15.48 2.69 -0.03
C ASN A 412 16.26 3.00 -1.31
N SER A 413 15.85 2.37 -2.41
CA SER A 413 16.17 2.79 -3.78
C SER A 413 15.00 3.61 -4.30
N VAL A 414 15.25 4.86 -4.73
CA VAL A 414 14.20 5.79 -5.18
C VAL A 414 14.66 6.44 -6.48
N HIS A 415 13.96 6.21 -7.60
CA HIS A 415 14.49 6.68 -8.87
C HIS A 415 13.45 6.86 -9.99
N ASP A 416 13.80 7.70 -10.95
CA ASP A 416 13.00 7.94 -12.17
C ASP A 416 11.57 8.44 -11.89
N ASP A 417 11.33 9.10 -10.76
CA ASP A 417 10.02 9.64 -10.41
C ASP A 417 9.76 11.01 -11.05
N GLY A 418 8.50 11.38 -11.17
CA GLY A 418 8.08 12.57 -11.92
C GLY A 418 8.51 13.90 -11.32
N THR A 419 8.70 13.96 -10.00
CA THR A 419 9.12 15.18 -9.29
C THR A 419 10.33 14.94 -8.40
N HIS A 420 10.15 14.63 -7.14
CA HIS A 420 11.21 14.49 -6.15
C HIS A 420 11.46 13.02 -5.79
N GLY A 421 12.67 12.70 -5.38
CA GLY A 421 12.95 11.39 -4.81
C GLY A 421 12.27 11.24 -3.45
N ILE A 422 12.74 11.99 -2.46
CA ILE A 422 12.13 12.04 -1.12
C ILE A 422 11.69 13.47 -0.83
N PHE A 423 10.43 13.63 -0.43
CA PHE A 423 9.85 14.93 -0.15
C PHE A 423 9.17 14.98 1.22
N THR A 424 9.68 15.81 2.15
CA THR A 424 8.99 16.14 3.40
C THR A 424 8.22 17.43 3.22
N ASN A 425 6.90 17.31 3.00
CA ASN A 425 6.03 18.40 2.61
C ASN A 425 5.32 19.00 3.83
N TYR A 426 5.19 20.31 3.84
CA TYR A 426 4.45 21.08 4.84
C TYR A 426 4.93 20.99 6.31
N ILE A 427 4.65 22.06 7.05
CA ILE A 427 4.71 22.13 8.51
C ILE A 427 3.31 21.72 9.04
N PRO A 428 3.19 20.85 10.07
CA PRO A 428 4.22 20.56 11.09
C PRO A 428 5.02 19.24 10.91
N SER A 429 5.25 18.74 9.71
CA SER A 429 6.12 17.55 9.53
C SER A 429 7.55 17.85 9.96
N GLN A 430 8.04 17.21 11.03
CA GLN A 430 9.34 17.53 11.64
C GLN A 430 10.05 16.29 12.18
N GLY A 431 11.34 16.43 12.45
CA GLY A 431 12.15 15.40 13.11
C GLY A 431 12.33 14.10 12.31
N ASN A 432 12.11 14.15 11.00
CA ASN A 432 12.27 12.96 10.16
C ASN A 432 13.75 12.68 9.89
N LYS A 433 14.11 11.40 9.84
CA LYS A 433 15.45 10.92 9.55
C LYS A 433 15.48 10.30 8.16
N ILE A 434 16.26 10.86 7.25
CA ILE A 434 16.46 10.39 5.88
C ILE A 434 17.90 9.88 5.77
N LEU A 435 18.08 8.54 5.81
CA LEU A 435 19.36 7.91 6.07
C LEU A 435 19.69 6.85 5.02
N TYR A 436 20.90 6.87 4.46
CA TYR A 436 21.40 5.78 3.62
C TYR A 436 20.48 5.38 2.45
N ASN A 437 19.76 6.33 1.85
CA ASN A 437 18.97 6.05 0.66
C ASN A 437 19.80 6.27 -0.61
N LEU A 438 19.58 5.44 -1.61
CA LEU A 438 20.06 5.66 -2.98
C LEU A 438 18.93 6.35 -3.76
N ILE A 439 19.17 7.57 -4.22
CA ILE A 439 18.16 8.40 -4.88
C ILE A 439 18.76 8.94 -6.19
N TYR A 440 18.14 8.64 -7.34
CA TYR A 440 18.73 9.05 -8.62
C TYR A 440 17.69 9.30 -9.72
N ASN A 441 18.11 10.06 -10.73
CA ASN A 441 17.30 10.39 -11.92
C ASN A 441 16.02 11.17 -11.63
N HIS A 442 16.15 12.33 -10.96
CA HIS A 442 15.06 13.29 -10.78
C HIS A 442 15.35 14.62 -11.48
N PRO A 443 15.47 14.65 -12.83
CA PRO A 443 15.94 15.82 -13.57
C PRO A 443 14.97 17.02 -13.51
N GLN A 444 13.72 16.81 -13.13
CA GLN A 444 12.72 17.86 -12.96
C GLN A 444 12.58 18.34 -11.51
N GLY A 445 13.08 17.57 -10.55
CA GLY A 445 12.90 17.80 -9.13
C GLY A 445 14.19 17.71 -8.31
N SER A 446 14.01 17.57 -7.02
CA SER A 446 15.11 17.41 -6.07
C SER A 446 15.31 15.95 -5.71
N CYS A 447 16.56 15.57 -5.43
CA CYS A 447 16.83 14.29 -4.81
C CYS A 447 16.12 14.22 -3.46
N ILE A 448 16.39 15.18 -2.58
CA ILE A 448 15.66 15.35 -1.31
C ILE A 448 15.17 16.80 -1.25
N MET A 449 13.85 16.97 -1.08
CA MET A 449 13.25 18.26 -0.80
C MET A 449 12.66 18.22 0.61
N ALA A 450 13.08 19.11 1.49
CA ALA A 450 12.69 19.07 2.89
C ALA A 450 12.24 20.46 3.38
N ASN A 451 11.17 20.49 4.18
CA ASN A 451 10.91 21.64 5.00
C ASN A 451 12.03 21.76 6.06
N TYR A 452 12.13 22.90 6.71
CA TYR A 452 13.32 23.23 7.50
C TYR A 452 13.24 22.84 8.99
N VAL A 453 12.38 21.95 9.41
CA VAL A 453 12.19 21.68 10.85
C VAL A 453 12.80 20.35 11.29
N GLY A 454 13.98 20.40 11.91
CA GLY A 454 14.53 19.31 12.72
C GLY A 454 14.84 18.02 12.00
N HIS A 455 15.16 18.06 10.70
CA HIS A 455 15.46 16.86 9.93
C HIS A 455 16.92 16.43 10.01
N GLU A 456 17.15 15.12 10.01
CA GLU A 456 18.47 14.52 9.76
C GLU A 456 18.53 13.93 8.36
N ILE A 457 19.38 14.49 7.49
CA ILE A 457 19.62 14.02 6.11
C ILE A 457 21.08 13.57 6.06
N VAL A 458 21.32 12.28 6.26
CA VAL A 458 22.68 11.78 6.42
C VAL A 458 22.98 10.52 5.63
N ASN A 459 24.18 10.40 5.12
CA ASN A 459 24.64 9.23 4.36
C ASN A 459 23.72 8.83 3.18
N ASN A 460 23.09 9.77 2.48
CA ASN A 460 22.35 9.47 1.26
C ASN A 460 23.26 9.62 0.03
N THR A 461 22.97 8.88 -1.02
CA THR A 461 23.58 9.08 -2.34
C THR A 461 22.55 9.67 -3.28
N CYS A 462 22.78 10.88 -3.73
CA CYS A 462 21.99 11.64 -4.68
C CYS A 462 22.70 11.72 -6.03
N TYR A 463 22.05 11.35 -7.12
CA TYR A 463 22.65 11.38 -8.45
C TYR A 463 21.66 11.86 -9.52
N ASN A 464 22.12 12.74 -10.41
CA ASN A 464 21.37 13.19 -11.58
C ASN A 464 19.97 13.74 -11.25
N SER A 465 19.91 14.71 -10.36
CA SER A 465 18.69 15.45 -10.03
C SER A 465 18.83 16.92 -10.40
N ARG A 466 17.73 17.67 -10.52
CA ARG A 466 17.84 19.12 -10.73
C ARG A 466 18.50 19.79 -9.54
N ILE A 467 18.09 19.41 -8.32
CA ILE A 467 18.68 19.87 -7.07
C ILE A 467 19.02 18.64 -6.23
N GLY A 468 20.18 18.63 -5.60
CA GLY A 468 20.57 17.58 -4.66
C GLY A 468 19.72 17.64 -3.40
N ILE A 469 20.00 18.58 -2.51
CA ILE A 469 19.19 18.81 -1.29
C ILE A 469 18.59 20.21 -1.36
N HIS A 470 17.26 20.28 -1.25
CA HIS A 470 16.47 21.50 -1.31
C HIS A 470 15.76 21.75 0.03
N LEU A 471 16.19 22.75 0.76
CA LEU A 471 15.51 23.24 1.96
C LEU A 471 14.57 24.37 1.57
N TYR A 472 13.27 24.15 1.73
CA TYR A 472 12.23 25.09 1.31
C TYR A 472 11.34 25.55 2.47
N ILE A 473 10.58 26.61 2.25
CA ILE A 473 9.60 27.12 3.18
C ILE A 473 8.18 26.84 2.68
N SER A 474 7.41 26.08 3.44
CA SER A 474 6.03 25.71 3.07
C SER A 474 4.95 26.66 3.58
N SER A 475 5.30 27.62 4.43
CA SER A 475 4.38 28.61 4.98
C SER A 475 5.06 29.95 5.26
N THR A 476 4.27 31.01 5.42
CA THR A 476 4.76 32.35 5.76
C THR A 476 5.18 32.49 7.23
N THR A 477 4.92 31.50 8.07
CA THR A 477 5.34 31.49 9.47
C THR A 477 6.78 31.01 9.60
N GLN A 478 7.67 31.87 10.04
CA GLN A 478 9.05 31.49 10.39
C GLN A 478 9.02 30.39 11.46
N GLN A 479 9.66 29.27 11.16
CA GLN A 479 9.98 28.26 12.15
C GLN A 479 11.47 28.00 12.13
N THR A 480 12.07 27.87 13.29
CA THR A 480 13.48 27.56 13.47
C THR A 480 13.61 26.11 13.92
N GLY A 481 14.47 25.35 13.28
CA GLY A 481 14.75 23.97 13.69
C GLY A 481 16.14 23.53 13.26
N ASN A 482 16.74 22.65 14.04
CA ASN A 482 18.03 22.06 13.72
C ASN A 482 17.90 21.16 12.48
N ILE A 483 18.62 21.49 11.42
CA ILE A 483 18.76 20.60 10.25
C ILE A 483 20.19 20.12 10.19
N SER A 484 20.34 18.79 10.07
CA SER A 484 21.63 18.14 9.92
C SER A 484 21.75 17.53 8.53
N ILE A 485 22.75 17.94 7.75
CA ILE A 485 23.07 17.43 6.41
C ILE A 485 24.53 16.98 6.43
N ARG A 486 24.76 15.68 6.65
CA ARG A 486 26.12 15.17 6.84
C ARG A 486 26.35 13.87 6.07
N ASN A 487 27.59 13.66 5.64
CA ASN A 487 28.03 12.44 4.97
C ASN A 487 27.23 12.11 3.71
N ASN A 488 26.57 13.07 3.05
CA ASN A 488 25.83 12.77 1.81
C ASN A 488 26.76 12.85 0.61
N LEU A 489 26.53 11.99 -0.36
CA LEU A 489 27.17 11.98 -1.67
C LEU A 489 26.20 12.60 -2.68
N ILE A 490 26.51 13.80 -3.19
CA ILE A 490 25.60 14.60 -4.02
C ILE A 490 26.26 14.87 -5.37
N LEU A 491 25.75 14.27 -6.43
CA LEU A 491 26.40 14.15 -7.72
C LEU A 491 25.50 14.61 -8.86
N ARG A 492 26.12 15.31 -9.84
CA ARG A 492 25.47 15.71 -11.09
C ARG A 492 24.14 16.44 -10.90
N SER A 493 24.10 17.35 -9.94
CA SER A 493 22.94 18.24 -9.81
C SER A 493 22.95 19.27 -10.93
N SER A 494 21.89 19.33 -11.74
CA SER A 494 21.90 20.21 -12.93
C SER A 494 21.75 21.70 -12.58
N GLN A 495 21.22 22.03 -11.40
CA GLN A 495 21.02 23.40 -10.93
C GLN A 495 21.82 23.70 -9.66
N TYR A 496 21.57 23.01 -8.55
CA TYR A 496 22.25 23.23 -7.27
C TYR A 496 22.50 21.90 -6.55
N HIS A 497 23.66 21.78 -5.91
CA HIS A 497 23.92 20.69 -4.97
C HIS A 497 23.11 20.88 -3.67
N VAL A 498 23.13 22.11 -3.15
CA VAL A 498 22.31 22.50 -2.01
C VAL A 498 21.63 23.83 -2.34
N LEU A 499 20.32 23.88 -2.12
CA LEU A 499 19.51 25.08 -2.19
C LEU A 499 18.82 25.31 -0.83
N VAL A 500 19.08 26.48 -0.24
CA VAL A 500 18.38 26.97 0.94
C VAL A 500 17.54 28.18 0.56
N GLU A 501 16.23 28.08 0.62
CA GLU A 501 15.34 29.17 0.23
C GLU A 501 15.38 30.34 1.20
N LYS A 502 14.98 31.52 0.72
CA LYS A 502 14.81 32.71 1.53
C LYS A 502 13.72 32.47 2.58
N GLY A 503 14.02 32.77 3.85
CA GLY A 503 13.10 32.54 4.97
C GLY A 503 13.35 31.23 5.72
N VAL A 504 14.18 30.34 5.20
CA VAL A 504 14.66 29.16 5.94
C VAL A 504 15.72 29.61 6.93
N GLU A 505 15.47 29.40 8.24
CA GLU A 505 16.39 29.82 9.32
C GLU A 505 16.92 28.60 10.08
N GLY A 506 18.21 28.69 10.47
CA GLY A 506 18.91 27.63 11.20
C GLY A 506 18.56 27.55 12.70
N PRO A 507 19.30 26.77 13.46
CA PRO A 507 20.67 26.35 13.16
C PRO A 507 20.79 25.20 12.13
N PHE A 508 21.89 25.26 11.33
CA PHE A 508 22.24 24.25 10.35
C PHE A 508 23.54 23.57 10.76
N GLU A 509 23.57 22.25 10.60
CA GLU A 509 24.79 21.45 10.71
C GLU A 509 25.04 20.79 9.35
N VAL A 510 25.89 21.38 8.52
CA VAL A 510 26.23 20.88 7.19
C VAL A 510 27.73 20.62 7.14
N SER A 511 28.10 19.35 7.00
CA SER A 511 29.52 18.95 7.00
C SER A 511 29.77 17.56 6.44
N ASN A 512 31.02 17.27 6.08
CA ASN A 512 31.47 15.97 5.63
C ASN A 512 30.66 15.42 4.43
N ASN A 513 30.09 16.28 3.59
CA ASN A 513 29.45 15.88 2.34
C ASN A 513 30.48 15.83 1.21
N LEU A 514 30.21 15.04 0.19
CA LEU A 514 30.97 15.07 -1.04
C LEU A 514 30.08 15.50 -2.20
N TYR A 515 30.50 16.52 -2.91
CA TYR A 515 29.83 17.10 -4.06
C TYR A 515 30.65 16.84 -5.33
N SER A 516 30.00 16.48 -6.44
CA SER A 516 30.72 16.37 -7.72
C SER A 516 31.19 17.74 -8.23
N PRO A 517 32.35 17.83 -8.91
CA PRO A 517 32.88 19.10 -9.42
C PRO A 517 32.11 19.60 -10.65
N ASP A 518 31.13 18.87 -11.12
CA ASP A 518 30.35 19.22 -12.32
C ASP A 518 29.63 20.56 -12.09
N GLY A 519 29.80 21.48 -13.04
CA GLY A 519 29.13 22.77 -12.98
C GLY A 519 29.70 23.77 -11.95
N GLU A 520 30.98 23.66 -11.60
CA GLU A 520 31.69 24.57 -10.67
C GLU A 520 31.12 24.60 -9.23
N GLY A 521 30.53 23.51 -8.76
CA GLY A 521 29.99 23.43 -7.41
C GLY A 521 28.91 24.49 -7.14
N ARG A 522 27.70 24.23 -7.59
CA ARG A 522 26.60 25.19 -7.53
C ARG A 522 25.85 25.07 -6.19
N PHE A 523 25.80 26.17 -5.46
CA PHE A 523 25.04 26.29 -4.21
C PHE A 523 24.13 27.52 -4.30
N ASN A 524 23.06 27.54 -3.54
CA ASN A 524 22.21 28.72 -3.41
C ASN A 524 21.87 28.97 -1.93
N TRP A 525 22.22 30.15 -1.47
CA TRP A 525 21.89 30.60 -0.12
C TRP A 525 20.91 31.75 -0.18
N LYS A 526 19.66 31.47 0.19
CA LYS A 526 18.60 32.48 0.33
C LYS A 526 18.42 33.36 -0.92
N GLY A 527 18.56 32.76 -2.10
CA GLY A 527 18.43 33.44 -3.40
C GLY A 527 19.76 33.88 -4.04
N SER A 528 20.88 33.72 -3.36
CA SER A 528 22.21 34.05 -3.88
C SER A 528 22.90 32.79 -4.41
N PRO A 529 23.12 32.65 -5.73
CA PRO A 529 23.94 31.57 -6.29
C PRO A 529 25.41 31.75 -5.91
N LEU A 530 26.06 30.66 -5.49
CA LEU A 530 27.43 30.67 -4.95
C LEU A 530 28.23 29.50 -5.51
N LYS A 531 29.55 29.68 -5.67
CA LYS A 531 30.52 28.59 -5.82
C LYS A 531 30.80 27.96 -4.45
N PHE A 532 31.36 26.76 -4.42
CA PHE A 532 31.61 26.02 -3.17
C PHE A 532 32.41 26.83 -2.14
N GLY A 533 33.55 27.44 -2.54
CA GLY A 533 34.33 28.26 -1.61
C GLY A 533 33.61 29.53 -1.12
N GLU A 534 32.77 30.14 -1.96
CA GLU A 534 31.95 31.30 -1.60
C GLU A 534 30.84 30.88 -0.63
N TRP A 535 30.24 29.70 -0.83
CA TRP A 535 29.28 29.09 0.08
C TRP A 535 29.89 28.87 1.47
N GLN A 536 31.07 28.25 1.55
CA GLN A 536 31.78 28.03 2.80
C GLN A 536 32.12 29.35 3.50
N ALA A 537 32.64 30.33 2.77
CA ALA A 537 33.03 31.62 3.31
C ALA A 537 31.84 32.43 3.82
N LEU A 538 30.69 32.40 3.13
CA LEU A 538 29.52 33.18 3.49
C LEU A 538 28.75 32.55 4.65
N THR A 539 28.63 31.22 4.66
CA THR A 539 27.74 30.52 5.59
C THR A 539 28.44 29.94 6.82
N GLY A 540 29.74 29.70 6.73
CA GLY A 540 30.52 28.94 7.72
C GLY A 540 30.20 27.45 7.74
N LEU A 541 29.39 26.97 6.80
CA LEU A 541 28.97 25.57 6.67
C LEU A 541 29.94 24.80 5.77
N ASP A 542 29.81 23.47 5.72
CA ASP A 542 30.57 22.56 4.85
C ASP A 542 32.12 22.65 4.98
N GLY A 543 32.62 23.07 6.15
CA GLY A 543 34.07 23.25 6.35
C GLY A 543 34.90 21.97 6.12
N ASN A 544 34.31 20.79 6.38
CA ASN A 544 34.94 19.47 6.18
C ASN A 544 34.39 18.71 4.96
N SER A 545 33.61 19.38 4.11
CA SER A 545 33.04 18.77 2.91
C SER A 545 33.99 18.90 1.72
N LEU A 546 33.82 18.05 0.73
CA LEU A 546 34.70 17.91 -0.41
C LEU A 546 33.99 18.24 -1.73
N LEU A 547 34.68 18.93 -2.64
CA LEU A 547 34.26 19.06 -4.03
C LEU A 547 35.23 18.20 -4.88
N ALA A 548 34.84 16.98 -5.19
CA ALA A 548 35.71 15.99 -5.80
C ALA A 548 34.95 14.94 -6.63
N ASP A 549 35.68 14.28 -7.55
CA ASP A 549 35.13 13.09 -8.23
C ASP A 549 34.96 11.95 -7.22
N PRO A 550 33.75 11.39 -7.08
CA PRO A 550 33.49 10.28 -6.18
C PRO A 550 34.11 8.95 -6.66
N HIS A 551 34.64 8.86 -7.86
CA HIS A 551 35.14 7.61 -8.45
C HIS A 551 34.16 6.43 -8.24
N LEU A 552 32.93 6.57 -8.75
CA LEU A 552 31.94 5.50 -8.70
C LEU A 552 32.37 4.27 -9.51
N ALA A 553 31.80 3.11 -9.20
CA ALA A 553 32.06 1.85 -9.92
C ALA A 553 31.71 1.93 -11.42
N SER A 554 30.81 2.83 -11.81
CA SER A 554 30.44 3.11 -13.20
C SER A 554 30.43 4.61 -13.50
N LEU A 555 30.86 4.99 -14.71
CA LEU A 555 30.75 6.37 -15.20
C LEU A 555 29.33 6.75 -15.61
N THR A 556 28.48 5.76 -15.88
CA THR A 556 27.05 5.90 -16.21
C THR A 556 26.22 4.97 -15.33
N PRO A 557 26.13 5.26 -14.03
CA PRO A 557 25.46 4.38 -13.08
C PRO A 557 23.96 4.32 -13.36
N ASN A 558 23.42 3.12 -13.42
CA ASN A 558 22.01 2.83 -13.64
C ASN A 558 21.49 1.63 -12.82
N THR A 559 22.39 0.94 -12.14
CA THR A 559 22.04 -0.11 -11.18
C THR A 559 22.60 0.25 -9.80
N PRO A 560 22.04 -0.22 -8.72
CA PRO A 560 22.50 0.11 -7.36
C PRO A 560 24.00 -0.09 -7.14
N ARG A 561 24.57 -1.16 -7.68
CA ARG A 561 26.00 -1.46 -7.58
C ARG A 561 26.89 -0.38 -8.22
N ASP A 562 26.41 0.25 -9.28
CA ASP A 562 27.18 1.24 -10.03
C ASP A 562 27.46 2.51 -9.22
N PHE A 563 26.64 2.78 -8.18
CA PHE A 563 26.76 3.92 -7.28
C PHE A 563 27.74 3.71 -6.12
N THR A 564 28.42 2.56 -6.08
CA THR A 564 29.40 2.28 -5.03
C THR A 564 30.69 3.06 -5.29
N PRO A 565 31.22 3.82 -4.32
CA PRO A 565 32.52 4.43 -4.43
C PRO A 565 33.63 3.38 -4.54
N SER A 566 34.61 3.60 -5.41
CA SER A 566 35.80 2.74 -5.52
C SER A 566 36.79 2.98 -4.36
N ALA A 567 37.75 2.07 -4.17
CA ALA A 567 38.71 2.13 -3.06
C ALA A 567 39.55 3.42 -3.00
N ASN A 568 39.77 4.09 -4.14
CA ASN A 568 40.51 5.35 -4.23
C ASN A 568 39.60 6.58 -4.16
N SER A 569 38.32 6.41 -3.92
CA SER A 569 37.36 7.50 -3.76
C SER A 569 37.63 8.30 -2.49
N GLN A 570 37.52 9.62 -2.59
CA GLN A 570 37.52 10.50 -1.41
C GLN A 570 36.24 10.37 -0.56
N ALA A 571 35.24 9.62 -1.02
CA ALA A 571 34.08 9.28 -0.20
C ALA A 571 34.42 8.21 0.86
N VAL A 572 35.48 7.41 0.64
CA VAL A 572 35.87 6.31 1.52
C VAL A 572 36.66 6.83 2.72
N GLY A 573 36.12 6.63 3.93
CA GLY A 573 36.77 6.97 5.20
C GLY A 573 36.85 8.46 5.52
N HIS A 574 36.12 9.35 4.82
CA HIS A 574 36.11 10.79 5.08
C HIS A 574 34.78 11.27 5.72
N GLY A 575 33.85 10.37 5.96
CA GLY A 575 32.64 10.68 6.72
C GLY A 575 32.93 10.85 8.21
N THR A 576 32.09 11.62 8.88
CA THR A 576 32.13 11.74 10.34
C THR A 576 31.33 10.61 11.00
N ASP A 577 31.76 10.17 12.17
CA ASP A 577 31.02 9.20 12.98
C ASP A 577 29.73 9.83 13.51
N LEU A 578 28.59 9.21 13.22
CA LEU A 578 27.26 9.69 13.58
C LEU A 578 26.62 8.89 14.72
N GLY A 579 27.37 7.99 15.34
CA GLY A 579 26.93 7.13 16.44
C GLY A 579 26.40 5.76 16.01
N ASP A 580 26.31 4.85 16.95
CA ASP A 580 26.00 3.44 16.72
C ASP A 580 24.61 3.20 16.09
N ASP A 581 23.64 4.05 16.37
CA ASP A 581 22.29 3.97 15.81
C ASP A 581 22.23 4.23 14.29
N LYS A 582 23.27 4.83 13.71
CA LYS A 582 23.42 5.14 12.30
C LYS A 582 24.56 4.38 11.60
N ARG A 583 25.14 3.41 12.28
CA ARG A 583 26.36 2.74 11.83
C ARG A 583 26.20 1.81 10.63
N MET A 584 24.99 1.34 10.34
CA MET A 584 24.75 0.38 9.25
C MET A 584 24.57 1.12 7.91
N ALA A 585 25.34 0.73 6.89
CA ALA A 585 25.29 1.25 5.52
C ALA A 585 24.90 0.15 4.53
N LEU A 586 24.53 0.53 3.32
CA LEU A 586 24.26 -0.42 2.23
C LEU A 586 25.54 -1.17 1.81
N SER A 587 25.41 -2.47 1.63
CA SER A 587 26.47 -3.29 1.01
C SER A 587 26.49 -3.08 -0.51
N PRO A 588 27.66 -3.08 -1.16
CA PRO A 588 27.75 -3.14 -2.62
C PRO A 588 27.15 -4.41 -3.26
N LEU A 589 26.96 -5.46 -2.47
CA LEU A 589 26.48 -6.78 -2.90
C LEU A 589 24.97 -6.93 -2.68
N LEU A 590 24.21 -5.88 -2.95
CA LEU A 590 22.77 -5.94 -2.78
C LEU A 590 22.02 -6.19 -4.08
N HIS A 591 20.85 -6.80 -3.96
CA HIS A 591 19.84 -6.92 -5.01
C HIS A 591 18.51 -6.41 -4.48
N TRP A 592 18.07 -5.22 -4.91
CA TRP A 592 16.72 -4.78 -4.65
C TRP A 592 15.73 -5.48 -5.59
N PRO A 593 14.57 -5.90 -5.08
CA PRO A 593 14.11 -5.79 -3.69
C PRO A 593 14.45 -6.99 -2.80
N GLU A 594 15.03 -8.07 -3.34
CA GLU A 594 15.05 -9.38 -2.68
C GLU A 594 16.04 -9.46 -1.51
N VAL A 595 17.21 -8.82 -1.64
CA VAL A 595 18.24 -8.88 -0.59
C VAL A 595 18.92 -7.53 -0.43
N VAL A 596 18.50 -6.75 0.56
CA VAL A 596 19.21 -5.53 0.96
C VAL A 596 20.13 -5.83 2.14
N THR A 597 21.39 -6.09 1.82
CA THR A 597 22.42 -6.40 2.81
C THR A 597 23.02 -5.11 3.36
N LEU A 598 23.27 -5.08 4.66
CA LEU A 598 23.87 -3.96 5.37
C LEU A 598 25.25 -4.34 5.92
N LEU A 599 26.17 -3.37 5.90
CA LEU A 599 27.51 -3.49 6.47
C LEU A 599 27.73 -2.38 7.50
N PRO A 600 28.36 -2.66 8.65
CA PRO A 600 28.66 -1.62 9.63
C PRO A 600 29.77 -0.71 9.13
N GLN A 601 29.64 0.60 9.32
CA GLN A 601 30.72 1.57 9.16
C GLN A 601 31.87 1.26 10.13
N GLU A 602 33.11 1.56 9.74
CA GLU A 602 34.27 1.36 10.65
C GLU A 602 34.35 2.48 11.68
N PRO A 603 34.61 2.17 12.96
CA PRO A 603 34.81 3.20 13.96
C PRO A 603 35.86 4.22 13.55
N GLY A 604 35.52 5.49 13.59
CA GLY A 604 36.42 6.59 13.24
C GLY A 604 36.78 6.69 11.76
N ARG A 605 36.17 5.88 10.87
CA ARG A 605 36.45 5.85 9.44
C ARG A 605 35.19 5.56 8.61
N TRP A 606 34.24 6.48 8.65
CA TRP A 606 32.97 6.33 7.94
C TRP A 606 33.08 6.74 6.48
N ASP A 607 32.32 6.06 5.64
CA ASP A 607 32.19 6.41 4.23
C ASP A 607 31.10 7.45 4.04
N ILE A 608 31.27 8.32 3.06
CA ILE A 608 30.28 9.31 2.63
C ILE A 608 29.35 8.65 1.59
N GLY A 609 28.03 8.86 1.74
CA GLY A 609 27.01 8.28 0.88
C GLY A 609 26.33 7.04 1.48
N ALA A 610 25.45 6.43 0.69
CA ALA A 610 24.60 5.35 1.14
C ALA A 610 25.33 3.99 1.28
N PHE A 611 26.40 3.80 0.54
CA PHE A 611 27.14 2.55 0.47
C PHE A 611 28.40 2.57 1.33
N ARG A 612 28.68 1.45 1.97
CA ARG A 612 29.99 1.19 2.52
C ARG A 612 30.87 0.53 1.47
N HIS A 613 32.06 1.08 1.27
CA HIS A 613 33.10 0.40 0.49
C HIS A 613 33.50 -0.91 1.19
N SER A 614 33.48 -2.01 0.47
CA SER A 614 34.03 -3.29 0.90
C SER A 614 35.33 -3.56 0.15
N PRO A 615 36.43 -3.84 0.85
CA PRO A 615 37.73 -4.13 0.21
C PRO A 615 37.66 -5.33 -0.72
#